data_81c9d2065d4d729457137df21fce3312
#
_entry.id   81c9d2065d4d729457137df21fce3312
#
_cell.length_a   1.000
_cell.length_b   1.000
_cell.length_c   1.000
_cell.angle_alpha   90.00
_cell.angle_beta   90.00
_cell.angle_gamma   90.00
#
_symmetry.space_group_name_H-M   'P 1'
#
loop_
_entity.id
_entity.type
_entity.pdbx_description
1 polymer ?
#
loop_
_entity_poly.entity_id
_entity_poly.type
_entity_poly.pdbx_seq_one_letter_code
_entity_poly.pdbx_strand_id
1 'polypeptide(L)'
;MTKSESLFQEAVQYIPGGVNSPVRAYGSVGMTPRFIAKADGPYVTDVDGNRYIDYIGSWGPMILGHNHPAVLEAVIKTAENGLSFGAATELEVQMAEYICQHIPSVEMVRMVNSGTEAVMSAIRAARGYTGRNKIIKFAGCYHGHSDAMLVKAGSGVMTAGIPDSAGVPAGCTQDTLTAVYNDIDSVKAIFDEFDG
;
A
#
# COMPACT_ATOMS: atom_id res chain seq x y z
N MET A 1 -22.98 15.70 -18.79
CA MET A 1 -22.04 15.52 -17.65
C MET A 1 -22.64 14.50 -16.72
N THR A 2 -21.92 13.42 -16.45
CA THR A 2 -22.35 12.39 -15.50
C THR A 2 -22.15 12.87 -14.06
N LYS A 3 -22.74 12.17 -13.09
CA LYS A 3 -22.55 12.50 -11.67
C LYS A 3 -21.08 12.30 -11.25
N SER A 4 -20.41 11.27 -11.77
CA SER A 4 -18.97 11.05 -11.56
C SER A 4 -18.14 12.22 -12.06
N GLU A 5 -18.42 12.74 -13.26
CA GLU A 5 -17.72 13.91 -13.81
C GLU A 5 -17.92 15.17 -12.93
N SER A 6 -19.15 15.42 -12.48
CA SER A 6 -19.45 16.54 -11.59
C SER A 6 -18.72 16.43 -10.26
N LEU A 7 -18.74 15.24 -9.64
CA LEU A 7 -18.03 14.98 -8.38
C LEU A 7 -16.51 15.13 -8.53
N PHE A 8 -15.95 14.74 -9.65
CA PHE A 8 -14.52 14.91 -9.88
C PHE A 8 -14.13 16.38 -10.03
N GLN A 9 -14.93 17.18 -10.77
CA GLN A 9 -14.73 18.62 -10.86
C GLN A 9 -14.80 19.32 -9.50
N GLU A 10 -15.70 18.88 -8.63
CA GLU A 10 -15.76 19.36 -7.24
C GLU A 10 -14.57 18.89 -6.42
N ALA A 11 -14.22 17.60 -6.51
CA ALA A 11 -13.12 16.99 -5.75
C ALA A 11 -11.78 17.69 -5.98
N VAL A 12 -11.45 18.10 -7.21
CA VAL A 12 -10.19 18.80 -7.50
C VAL A 12 -10.06 20.16 -6.83
N GLN A 13 -11.15 20.73 -6.31
CA GLN A 13 -11.11 21.99 -5.55
C GLN A 13 -10.68 21.77 -4.09
N TYR A 14 -10.85 20.57 -3.55
CA TYR A 14 -10.62 20.27 -2.15
C TYR A 14 -9.55 19.19 -1.91
N ILE A 15 -9.31 18.35 -2.91
CA ILE A 15 -8.38 17.21 -2.80
C ILE A 15 -7.31 17.34 -3.89
N PRO A 16 -6.02 17.35 -3.56
CA PRO A 16 -4.96 17.38 -4.56
C PRO A 16 -5.12 16.29 -5.62
N GLY A 17 -5.27 16.68 -6.89
CA GLY A 17 -5.54 15.75 -7.99
C GLY A 17 -6.95 15.10 -7.97
N GLY A 18 -7.86 15.57 -7.10
CA GLY A 18 -9.25 15.11 -6.99
C GLY A 18 -9.44 13.73 -6.34
N VAL A 19 -8.38 13.13 -5.80
CA VAL A 19 -8.41 11.76 -5.23
C VAL A 19 -7.42 11.64 -4.07
N ASN A 20 -7.72 10.75 -3.10
CA ASN A 20 -6.82 10.47 -1.98
C ASN A 20 -5.71 9.45 -2.31
N SER A 21 -5.67 8.95 -3.55
CA SER A 21 -4.58 8.13 -4.07
C SER A 21 -4.43 8.39 -5.57
N PRO A 22 -3.24 8.79 -6.07
CA PRO A 22 -3.04 9.25 -7.46
C PRO A 22 -3.52 8.25 -8.52
N VAL A 23 -3.39 6.96 -8.28
CA VAL A 23 -3.83 5.91 -9.20
C VAL A 23 -5.35 5.93 -9.44
N ARG A 24 -6.14 6.46 -8.50
CA ARG A 24 -7.60 6.55 -8.61
C ARG A 24 -8.06 7.68 -9.52
N ALA A 25 -7.16 8.59 -9.93
CA ALA A 25 -7.50 9.71 -10.82
C ALA A 25 -7.64 9.29 -12.30
N TYR A 26 -7.30 8.05 -12.65
CA TYR A 26 -7.34 7.53 -14.03
C TYR A 26 -6.48 8.32 -15.04
N GLY A 27 -5.51 9.11 -14.54
CA GLY A 27 -4.66 9.95 -15.38
C GLY A 27 -3.87 9.17 -16.43
N SER A 28 -3.40 7.97 -16.10
CA SER A 28 -2.66 7.10 -17.01
C SER A 28 -3.50 6.56 -18.19
N VAL A 29 -4.82 6.53 -18.04
CA VAL A 29 -5.76 6.05 -19.08
C VAL A 29 -6.58 7.18 -19.70
N GLY A 30 -6.34 8.43 -19.31
CA GLY A 30 -7.02 9.60 -19.88
C GLY A 30 -8.52 9.63 -19.65
N MET A 31 -9.01 9.04 -18.58
CA MET A 31 -10.43 8.94 -18.26
C MET A 31 -10.78 9.71 -16.99
N THR A 32 -12.06 10.08 -16.84
CA THR A 32 -12.59 10.57 -15.56
C THR A 32 -12.84 9.39 -14.61
N PRO A 33 -12.40 9.48 -13.33
CA PRO A 33 -12.62 8.43 -12.35
C PRO A 33 -14.11 8.16 -12.13
N ARG A 34 -14.43 6.89 -11.88
CA ARG A 34 -15.76 6.48 -11.45
C ARG A 34 -15.86 6.58 -9.93
N PHE A 35 -16.92 7.23 -9.45
CA PHE A 35 -17.22 7.32 -8.03
C PHE A 35 -18.12 6.16 -7.65
N ILE A 36 -17.63 5.25 -6.82
CA ILE A 36 -18.35 4.05 -6.44
C ILE A 36 -19.32 4.36 -5.31
N ALA A 37 -20.59 3.98 -5.48
CA ALA A 37 -21.65 4.18 -4.52
C ALA A 37 -21.88 2.96 -3.62
N LYS A 38 -21.70 1.74 -4.17
CA LYS A 38 -21.88 0.49 -3.43
C LYS A 38 -21.15 -0.67 -4.08
N ALA A 39 -20.93 -1.71 -3.31
CA ALA A 39 -20.33 -2.95 -3.79
C ALA A 39 -21.03 -4.15 -3.13
N ASP A 40 -21.09 -5.29 -3.83
CA ASP A 40 -21.68 -6.53 -3.33
C ASP A 40 -21.11 -7.72 -4.09
N GLY A 41 -20.65 -8.76 -3.38
CA GLY A 41 -19.97 -9.89 -3.98
C GLY A 41 -18.84 -9.45 -4.92
N PRO A 42 -18.83 -9.90 -6.19
CA PRO A 42 -17.80 -9.54 -7.16
C PRO A 42 -18.08 -8.21 -7.91
N TYR A 43 -19.02 -7.42 -7.47
CA TYR A 43 -19.47 -6.24 -8.22
C TYR A 43 -19.33 -4.94 -7.46
N VAL A 44 -19.01 -3.88 -8.20
CA VAL A 44 -19.12 -2.47 -7.76
C VAL A 44 -20.13 -1.74 -8.62
N THR A 45 -20.83 -0.77 -8.04
CA THR A 45 -21.80 0.08 -8.75
C THR A 45 -21.42 1.53 -8.53
N ASP A 46 -21.28 2.31 -9.62
CA ASP A 46 -20.95 3.72 -9.54
C ASP A 46 -22.18 4.59 -9.18
N VAL A 47 -21.92 5.87 -8.92
CA VAL A 47 -22.97 6.86 -8.59
C VAL A 47 -23.90 7.18 -9.76
N ASP A 48 -23.52 6.78 -10.99
CA ASP A 48 -24.31 6.92 -12.21
C ASP A 48 -25.19 5.67 -12.46
N GLY A 49 -25.10 4.64 -11.60
CA GLY A 49 -25.89 3.41 -11.67
C GLY A 49 -25.28 2.29 -12.52
N ASN A 50 -24.09 2.48 -13.06
CA ASN A 50 -23.43 1.46 -13.85
C ASN A 50 -22.79 0.42 -12.92
N ARG A 51 -22.93 -0.86 -13.31
CA ARG A 51 -22.40 -2.01 -12.57
C ARG A 51 -21.20 -2.60 -13.29
N TYR A 52 -20.13 -2.88 -12.54
CA TYR A 52 -18.88 -3.45 -13.04
C TYR A 52 -18.48 -4.67 -12.23
N ILE A 53 -17.77 -5.61 -12.88
CA ILE A 53 -17.07 -6.68 -12.18
C ILE A 53 -15.80 -6.08 -11.56
N ASP A 54 -15.59 -6.27 -10.27
CA ASP A 54 -14.41 -5.78 -9.57
C ASP A 54 -13.27 -6.79 -9.63
N TYR A 55 -12.32 -6.57 -10.53
CA TYR A 55 -11.07 -7.35 -10.62
C TYR A 55 -9.97 -6.84 -9.70
N ILE A 56 -10.20 -5.76 -8.96
CA ILE A 56 -9.19 -5.14 -8.09
C ILE A 56 -9.31 -5.66 -6.65
N GLY A 57 -10.54 -5.94 -6.19
CA GLY A 57 -10.81 -6.47 -4.86
C GLY A 57 -10.20 -5.62 -3.74
N SER A 58 -10.34 -4.28 -3.84
CA SER A 58 -9.74 -3.30 -2.91
C SER A 58 -8.22 -3.46 -2.73
N TRP A 59 -7.52 -3.77 -3.83
CA TRP A 59 -6.07 -4.04 -3.87
C TRP A 59 -5.66 -5.31 -3.12
N GLY A 60 -6.51 -6.34 -3.14
CA GLY A 60 -6.24 -7.67 -2.67
C GLY A 60 -7.00 -8.15 -1.44
N PRO A 61 -7.44 -7.30 -0.46
CA PRO A 61 -8.05 -7.81 0.76
C PRO A 61 -9.45 -8.41 0.57
N MET A 62 -10.20 -8.09 -0.50
CA MET A 62 -11.58 -8.56 -0.70
C MET A 62 -11.64 -9.96 -1.34
N ILE A 63 -10.93 -10.94 -0.79
CA ILE A 63 -10.87 -12.32 -1.32
C ILE A 63 -12.20 -13.06 -1.27
N LEU A 64 -13.10 -12.69 -0.37
CA LEU A 64 -14.47 -13.24 -0.26
C LEU A 64 -15.50 -12.39 -1.02
N GLY A 65 -15.05 -11.36 -1.75
CA GLY A 65 -15.92 -10.36 -2.35
C GLY A 65 -16.38 -9.30 -1.34
N HIS A 66 -17.13 -8.32 -1.85
CA HIS A 66 -17.68 -7.23 -1.04
C HIS A 66 -18.87 -7.71 -0.19
N ASN A 67 -19.00 -7.16 1.00
CA ASN A 67 -20.15 -7.40 1.90
C ASN A 67 -20.43 -8.88 2.18
N HIS A 68 -19.39 -9.71 2.32
CA HIS A 68 -19.59 -11.10 2.71
C HIS A 68 -20.41 -11.16 4.01
N PRO A 69 -21.57 -11.86 4.05
CA PRO A 69 -22.53 -11.74 5.15
C PRO A 69 -21.93 -12.00 6.54
N ALA A 70 -21.15 -13.07 6.69
CA ALA A 70 -20.52 -13.38 7.97
C ALA A 70 -19.49 -12.34 8.44
N VAL A 71 -18.76 -11.72 7.50
CA VAL A 71 -17.79 -10.65 7.82
C VAL A 71 -18.53 -9.38 8.24
N LEU A 72 -19.56 -9.00 7.48
CA LEU A 72 -20.36 -7.82 7.78
C LEU A 72 -21.06 -7.95 9.15
N GLU A 73 -21.64 -9.09 9.44
CA GLU A 73 -22.30 -9.38 10.74
C GLU A 73 -21.30 -9.27 11.89
N ALA A 74 -20.10 -9.86 11.75
CA ALA A 74 -19.05 -9.79 12.76
C ALA A 74 -18.57 -8.35 13.00
N VAL A 75 -18.42 -7.55 11.94
CA VAL A 75 -18.06 -6.14 12.04
C VAL A 75 -19.12 -5.33 12.80
N ILE A 76 -20.40 -5.47 12.44
CA ILE A 76 -21.51 -4.77 13.08
C ILE A 76 -21.56 -5.12 14.58
N LYS A 77 -21.56 -6.42 14.90
CA LYS A 77 -21.59 -6.91 16.28
C LYS A 77 -20.41 -6.40 17.12
N THR A 78 -19.21 -6.36 16.54
CA THR A 78 -18.03 -5.89 17.25
C THR A 78 -18.07 -4.37 17.46
N ALA A 79 -18.57 -3.62 16.46
CA ALA A 79 -18.71 -2.18 16.52
C ALA A 79 -19.67 -1.70 17.64
N GLU A 80 -20.66 -2.51 18.03
CA GLU A 80 -21.55 -2.22 19.16
C GLU A 80 -20.83 -2.08 20.50
N ASN A 81 -19.62 -2.68 20.63
CA ASN A 81 -18.78 -2.56 21.83
C ASN A 81 -17.86 -1.34 21.82
N GLY A 82 -17.88 -0.55 20.74
CA GLY A 82 -17.02 0.62 20.53
C GLY A 82 -16.03 0.42 19.38
N LEU A 83 -15.69 1.54 18.74
CA LEU A 83 -14.86 1.53 17.53
C LEU A 83 -13.35 1.72 17.81
N SER A 84 -13.00 2.24 18.99
CA SER A 84 -11.61 2.48 19.38
C SER A 84 -11.50 2.72 20.89
N PHE A 85 -10.47 2.19 21.52
CA PHE A 85 -10.31 2.28 22.97
C PHE A 85 -9.03 3.00 23.43
N GLY A 86 -8.04 3.17 22.57
CA GLY A 86 -6.71 3.64 22.96
C GLY A 86 -6.01 2.70 23.98
N ALA A 87 -6.41 1.43 24.02
CA ALA A 87 -5.93 0.40 24.93
C ALA A 87 -5.86 -0.96 24.20
N ALA A 88 -5.14 -1.92 24.75
CA ALA A 88 -5.04 -3.27 24.22
C ALA A 88 -6.40 -4.00 24.27
N THR A 89 -6.65 -4.86 23.30
CA THR A 89 -7.88 -5.65 23.18
C THR A 89 -7.60 -7.15 23.03
N GLU A 90 -8.57 -7.95 23.43
CA GLU A 90 -8.48 -9.42 23.26
C GLU A 90 -8.37 -9.82 21.79
N LEU A 91 -9.05 -9.10 20.88
CA LEU A 91 -9.01 -9.38 19.45
C LEU A 91 -7.62 -9.21 18.84
N GLU A 92 -6.80 -8.27 19.35
CA GLU A 92 -5.41 -8.11 18.91
C GLU A 92 -4.58 -9.35 19.25
N VAL A 93 -4.78 -9.93 20.43
CA VAL A 93 -4.08 -11.15 20.87
C VAL A 93 -4.51 -12.33 20.01
N GLN A 94 -5.82 -12.52 19.82
CA GLN A 94 -6.36 -13.58 18.97
C GLN A 94 -5.86 -13.50 17.53
N MET A 95 -5.80 -12.30 16.94
CA MET A 95 -5.28 -12.10 15.60
C MET A 95 -3.77 -12.38 15.52
N ALA A 96 -3.00 -11.93 16.50
CA ALA A 96 -1.56 -12.20 16.55
C ALA A 96 -1.28 -13.72 16.66
N GLU A 97 -2.00 -14.41 17.52
CA GLU A 97 -1.93 -15.87 17.66
C GLU A 97 -2.28 -16.58 16.34
N TYR A 98 -3.38 -16.18 15.69
CA TYR A 98 -3.81 -16.74 14.42
C TYR A 98 -2.74 -16.59 13.33
N ILE A 99 -2.12 -15.40 13.21
CA ILE A 99 -1.05 -15.14 12.24
C ILE A 99 0.16 -16.04 12.51
N CYS A 100 0.62 -16.12 13.75
CA CYS A 100 1.78 -16.94 14.12
C CYS A 100 1.52 -18.45 13.92
N GLN A 101 0.29 -18.93 14.12
CA GLN A 101 -0.05 -20.33 13.89
C GLN A 101 -0.13 -20.70 12.40
N HIS A 102 -0.52 -19.76 11.53
CA HIS A 102 -0.75 -20.04 10.11
C HIS A 102 0.40 -19.64 9.19
N ILE A 103 1.33 -18.80 9.65
CA ILE A 103 2.50 -18.38 8.88
C ILE A 103 3.76 -18.88 9.59
N PRO A 104 4.35 -20.02 9.17
CA PRO A 104 5.43 -20.68 9.90
C PRO A 104 6.69 -19.83 10.15
N SER A 105 6.93 -18.81 9.33
CA SER A 105 8.07 -17.90 9.48
C SER A 105 7.82 -16.73 10.43
N VAL A 106 6.59 -16.61 10.97
CA VAL A 106 6.21 -15.52 11.87
C VAL A 106 6.14 -16.03 13.30
N GLU A 107 7.11 -15.65 14.14
CA GLU A 107 7.14 -15.99 15.57
C GLU A 107 6.43 -14.92 16.42
N MET A 108 6.50 -13.67 15.99
CA MET A 108 5.87 -12.52 16.64
C MET A 108 5.38 -11.53 15.59
N VAL A 109 4.28 -10.84 15.87
CA VAL A 109 3.71 -9.85 14.94
C VAL A 109 3.34 -8.56 15.67
N ARG A 110 3.58 -7.44 15.01
CA ARG A 110 3.04 -6.14 15.39
C ARG A 110 2.17 -5.62 14.25
N MET A 111 0.90 -5.42 14.53
CA MET A 111 -0.04 -4.85 13.57
C MET A 111 0.11 -3.33 13.50
N VAL A 112 -0.11 -2.78 12.31
CA VAL A 112 -0.08 -1.36 12.00
C VAL A 112 -1.27 -1.02 11.09
N ASN A 113 -1.50 0.28 10.81
CA ASN A 113 -2.70 0.69 10.09
C ASN A 113 -2.55 0.71 8.56
N SER A 114 -1.34 0.58 8.03
CA SER A 114 -1.10 0.66 6.59
C SER A 114 0.13 -0.13 6.15
N GLY A 115 0.19 -0.45 4.84
CA GLY A 115 1.39 -1.03 4.23
C GLY A 115 2.62 -0.12 4.32
N THR A 116 2.43 1.20 4.28
CA THR A 116 3.52 2.17 4.48
C THR A 116 4.13 2.02 5.87
N GLU A 117 3.31 1.94 6.92
CA GLU A 117 3.78 1.75 8.29
C GLU A 117 4.43 0.37 8.48
N ALA A 118 3.90 -0.67 7.85
CA ALA A 118 4.48 -2.00 7.89
C ALA A 118 5.88 -2.03 7.27
N VAL A 119 6.05 -1.49 6.05
CA VAL A 119 7.35 -1.41 5.37
C VAL A 119 8.33 -0.54 6.13
N MET A 120 7.92 0.63 6.61
CA MET A 120 8.74 1.52 7.42
C MET A 120 9.24 0.83 8.70
N SER A 121 8.37 0.08 9.36
CA SER A 121 8.71 -0.65 10.60
C SER A 121 9.63 -1.84 10.31
N ALA A 122 9.37 -2.59 9.24
CA ALA A 122 10.21 -3.71 8.81
C ALA A 122 11.63 -3.26 8.46
N ILE A 123 11.77 -2.16 7.71
CA ILE A 123 13.09 -1.58 7.38
C ILE A 123 13.82 -1.16 8.65
N ARG A 124 13.15 -0.51 9.60
CA ARG A 124 13.76 -0.10 10.86
C ARG A 124 14.21 -1.31 11.67
N ALA A 125 13.40 -2.37 11.74
CA ALA A 125 13.76 -3.61 12.43
C ALA A 125 14.95 -4.29 11.75
N ALA A 126 14.96 -4.40 10.41
CA ALA A 126 16.05 -4.99 9.66
C ALA A 126 17.37 -4.22 9.86
N ARG A 127 17.35 -2.90 9.78
CA ARG A 127 18.52 -2.04 10.03
C ARG A 127 19.02 -2.18 11.46
N GLY A 128 18.11 -2.18 12.43
CA GLY A 128 18.46 -2.33 13.85
C GLY A 128 19.10 -3.69 14.17
N TYR A 129 18.62 -4.76 13.52
CA TYR A 129 19.14 -6.10 13.71
C TYR A 129 20.48 -6.33 13.02
N THR A 130 20.61 -5.85 11.77
CA THR A 130 21.83 -6.12 10.96
C THR A 130 22.93 -5.08 11.14
N GLY A 131 22.63 -3.88 11.63
CA GLY A 131 23.53 -2.73 11.63
C GLY A 131 23.78 -2.12 10.25
N ARG A 132 23.10 -2.60 9.20
CA ARG A 132 23.26 -2.17 7.82
C ARG A 132 22.31 -1.05 7.45
N ASN A 133 22.74 -0.10 6.62
CA ASN A 133 21.93 1.04 6.23
C ASN A 133 21.20 0.85 4.89
N LYS A 134 21.85 0.14 3.95
CA LYS A 134 21.33 0.03 2.58
C LYS A 134 20.16 -0.94 2.48
N ILE A 135 19.24 -0.61 1.58
CA ILE A 135 18.07 -1.42 1.21
C ILE A 135 18.02 -1.53 -0.29
N ILE A 136 17.57 -2.68 -0.79
CA ILE A 136 17.28 -2.89 -2.20
C ILE A 136 15.77 -2.95 -2.37
N LYS A 137 15.25 -2.18 -3.32
CA LYS A 137 13.88 -2.27 -3.81
C LYS A 137 13.88 -2.51 -5.32
N PHE A 138 12.75 -2.94 -5.86
CA PHE A 138 12.61 -3.13 -7.30
C PHE A 138 11.99 -1.91 -7.98
N ALA A 139 12.50 -1.59 -9.17
CA ALA A 139 11.95 -0.54 -10.02
C ALA A 139 10.48 -0.83 -10.36
N GLY A 140 9.65 0.19 -10.40
CA GLY A 140 8.23 0.07 -10.72
C GLY A 140 7.36 -0.55 -9.63
N CYS A 141 7.93 -1.02 -8.51
CA CYS A 141 7.19 -1.58 -7.39
C CYS A 141 6.89 -0.50 -6.34
N TYR A 142 5.63 -0.46 -5.88
CA TYR A 142 5.21 0.44 -4.81
C TYR A 142 5.36 -0.23 -3.44
N HIS A 143 6.03 0.46 -2.53
CA HIS A 143 6.31 -0.02 -1.17
C HIS A 143 5.89 0.98 -0.09
N GLY A 144 4.82 1.72 -0.32
CA GLY A 144 4.39 2.80 0.55
C GLY A 144 5.04 4.14 0.21
N HIS A 145 4.66 5.18 0.95
CA HIS A 145 5.10 6.55 0.66
C HIS A 145 6.00 7.16 1.75
N SER A 146 6.73 6.32 2.49
CA SER A 146 7.83 6.83 3.31
C SER A 146 8.96 7.35 2.41
N ASP A 147 9.63 8.42 2.80
CA ASP A 147 10.62 9.11 1.99
C ASP A 147 11.67 8.17 1.40
N ALA A 148 12.18 7.22 2.21
CA ALA A 148 13.15 6.24 1.76
C ALA A 148 12.64 5.33 0.62
N MET A 149 11.33 5.19 0.43
CA MET A 149 10.74 4.35 -0.61
C MET A 149 10.35 5.12 -1.88
N LEU A 150 10.33 6.45 -1.83
CA LEU A 150 10.02 7.33 -2.96
C LEU A 150 11.26 7.59 -3.83
N VAL A 151 11.73 6.53 -4.48
CA VAL A 151 12.97 6.50 -5.26
C VAL A 151 12.68 6.11 -6.69
N LYS A 152 13.19 6.90 -7.64
CA LYS A 152 13.20 6.57 -9.07
C LYS A 152 14.26 5.54 -9.38
N ALA A 153 13.98 4.68 -10.37
CA ALA A 153 15.04 3.93 -11.03
C ALA A 153 16.00 4.93 -11.72
N GLY A 154 17.29 4.86 -11.38
CA GLY A 154 18.32 5.61 -12.09
C GLY A 154 18.58 5.03 -13.49
N SER A 155 19.32 5.77 -14.31
CA SER A 155 19.69 5.36 -15.68
C SER A 155 20.75 4.25 -15.74
N GLY A 156 21.19 3.70 -14.60
CA GLY A 156 22.14 2.60 -14.48
C GLY A 156 21.87 1.77 -13.21
N VAL A 157 22.36 0.55 -13.19
CA VAL A 157 22.21 -0.42 -12.08
C VAL A 157 22.71 0.13 -10.73
N MET A 158 23.58 1.13 -10.76
CA MET A 158 24.37 1.64 -9.65
C MET A 158 23.99 3.06 -9.18
N THR A 159 22.84 3.57 -9.55
CA THR A 159 22.47 4.94 -9.17
C THR A 159 21.83 4.93 -7.78
N ALA A 160 22.50 5.55 -6.81
CA ALA A 160 21.90 5.86 -5.50
C ALA A 160 20.58 6.58 -5.71
N GLY A 161 19.59 6.26 -4.88
CA GLY A 161 18.21 6.62 -5.08
C GLY A 161 17.95 8.09 -5.36
N ILE A 162 17.52 8.38 -6.58
CA ILE A 162 17.04 9.71 -6.96
C ILE A 162 15.62 9.87 -6.41
N PRO A 163 15.32 10.94 -5.64
CA PRO A 163 13.96 11.17 -5.15
C PRO A 163 12.93 11.21 -6.28
N ASP A 164 11.79 10.52 -6.09
CA ASP A 164 10.66 10.50 -7.03
C ASP A 164 9.63 11.59 -6.73
N SER A 165 9.79 12.28 -5.63
CA SER A 165 8.90 13.37 -5.19
C SER A 165 9.72 14.61 -4.83
N ALA A 166 9.24 15.78 -5.25
CA ALA A 166 9.92 17.07 -5.04
C ALA A 166 10.19 17.43 -3.57
N GLY A 167 9.38 16.88 -2.64
CA GLY A 167 9.53 17.13 -1.20
C GLY A 167 10.46 16.17 -0.48
N VAL A 168 11.03 15.16 -1.15
CA VAL A 168 11.90 14.16 -0.54
C VAL A 168 13.35 14.60 -0.58
N PRO A 169 14.03 14.80 0.58
CA PRO A 169 15.45 15.14 0.62
C PRO A 169 16.31 13.98 0.09
N ALA A 170 17.41 14.31 -0.62
CA ALA A 170 18.34 13.30 -1.12
C ALA A 170 18.92 12.40 -0.01
N GLY A 171 19.13 12.94 1.19
CA GLY A 171 19.59 12.17 2.34
C GLY A 171 18.63 11.07 2.80
N CYS A 172 17.34 11.15 2.46
CA CYS A 172 16.36 10.10 2.80
C CYS A 172 16.45 8.91 1.83
N THR A 173 16.94 9.11 0.61
CA THR A 173 16.94 8.12 -0.46
C THR A 173 18.31 7.51 -0.77
N GLN A 174 19.39 8.12 -0.27
CA GLN A 174 20.77 7.73 -0.58
C GLN A 174 21.13 6.27 -0.26
N ASP A 175 20.43 5.68 0.72
CA ASP A 175 20.63 4.30 1.15
C ASP A 175 19.63 3.32 0.52
N THR A 176 18.83 3.77 -0.43
CA THR A 176 17.86 2.93 -1.14
C THR A 176 18.33 2.69 -2.57
N LEU A 177 18.71 1.47 -2.85
CA LEU A 177 19.18 1.01 -4.15
C LEU A 177 18.02 0.39 -4.93
N THR A 178 18.06 0.51 -6.26
CA THR A 178 16.95 0.03 -7.11
C THR A 178 17.47 -1.05 -8.06
N ALA A 179 16.92 -2.27 -7.94
CA ALA A 179 17.14 -3.37 -8.86
C ALA A 179 16.02 -3.45 -9.90
N VAL A 180 16.26 -4.15 -10.99
CA VAL A 180 15.24 -4.45 -12.02
C VAL A 180 14.48 -5.70 -11.59
N TYR A 181 13.14 -5.64 -11.63
CA TYR A 181 12.30 -6.78 -11.27
C TYR A 181 12.51 -7.95 -12.26
N ASN A 182 12.60 -9.16 -11.73
CA ASN A 182 12.85 -10.39 -12.49
C ASN A 182 14.21 -10.42 -13.24
N ASP A 183 15.17 -9.60 -12.81
CA ASP A 183 16.55 -9.60 -13.30
C ASP A 183 17.49 -9.83 -12.11
N ILE A 184 17.90 -11.10 -11.92
CA ILE A 184 18.76 -11.50 -10.80
C ILE A 184 20.17 -10.90 -10.92
N ASP A 185 20.65 -10.61 -12.12
CA ASP A 185 21.99 -10.07 -12.31
C ASP A 185 22.05 -8.60 -11.88
N SER A 186 20.96 -7.85 -11.99
CA SER A 186 20.83 -6.51 -11.40
C SER A 186 20.96 -6.53 -9.88
N VAL A 187 20.46 -7.56 -9.22
CA VAL A 187 20.59 -7.73 -7.77
C VAL A 187 22.02 -8.11 -7.39
N LYS A 188 22.63 -9.08 -8.10
CA LYS A 188 24.02 -9.49 -7.87
C LYS A 188 24.98 -8.31 -8.02
N ALA A 189 24.84 -7.50 -9.08
CA ALA A 189 25.67 -6.33 -9.30
C ALA A 189 25.64 -5.34 -8.12
N ILE A 190 24.46 -5.16 -7.48
CA ILE A 190 24.33 -4.32 -6.29
C ILE A 190 25.08 -4.95 -5.10
N PHE A 191 24.99 -6.27 -4.91
CA PHE A 191 25.71 -6.95 -3.83
C PHE A 191 27.22 -6.98 -4.04
N ASP A 192 27.69 -7.02 -5.29
CA ASP A 192 29.12 -6.99 -5.63
C ASP A 192 29.73 -5.61 -5.38
N GLU A 193 28.94 -4.55 -5.52
CA GLU A 193 29.40 -3.16 -5.30
C GLU A 193 29.39 -2.77 -3.82
N PHE A 194 28.40 -3.21 -3.09
CA PHE A 194 28.20 -2.82 -1.69
C PHE A 194 28.40 -4.05 -0.79
N ASP A 195 29.55 -4.13 -0.12
CA ASP A 195 29.78 -5.08 0.97
C ASP A 195 28.69 -4.87 2.03
N GLY A 196 27.86 -5.88 2.20
CA GLY A 196 26.63 -5.83 2.96
C GLY A 196 26.75 -5.58 4.46
#